data_90b43c985af09ceb4ad2f184e60918f1
#
_entry.id   90b43c985af09ceb4ad2f184e60918f1
#
_cell.length_a   1.000
_cell.length_b   1.000
_cell.length_c   1.000
_cell.angle_alpha   90.00
_cell.angle_beta   90.00
_cell.angle_gamma   90.00
#
_symmetry.space_group_name_H-M   'P 1'
#
loop_
_entity.id
_entity.type
_entity.pdbx_description
1 polymer ?
#
loop_
_entity_poly.entity_id
_entity_poly.type
_entity_poly.pdbx_seq_one_letter_code
_entity_poly.pdbx_strand_id
1 'polypeptide(L)'
;MDATSGQKVRLKTPCAFAVYFFAAAIAASGAAIAQTSEQNLASESGAVDFFRPPPNLFQILYGYRTAPGSGSEPNTARDVTTQTLNLRYDHAFDMSSGWILLTRSDLPMLAKNPITDFNPNGDYVRGIGDVDAQAALIHDINQRWAFGFGMRVIAPTGNDVLGSGKWQVMPIVGARLALPEISTASYFEPLLRYDVSVAGDPTRRNISNLQFAPTLTIGLPDRWFVTLYPSTDIRVNFGDPITGQTGRLFFPFDVRVGKKITDNLALSLEIGVPIVRDYPVYDFKTQLRLNVTY
;
A
#
# COMPACT_ATOMS: atom_id res chain seq x y z
N MET A 1 -36.67 16.51 45.98
CA MET A 1 -35.34 16.29 46.54
C MET A 1 -34.74 15.15 45.76
N ASP A 2 -34.07 15.44 44.68
CA ASP A 2 -32.65 15.79 44.46
C ASP A 2 -31.89 14.50 44.16
N ALA A 3 -31.07 14.38 43.15
CA ALA A 3 -30.16 15.28 42.53
C ALA A 3 -29.80 14.74 41.14
N THR A 4 -29.77 15.62 40.19
CA THR A 4 -29.15 15.44 38.87
C THR A 4 -27.62 15.35 39.00
N SER A 5 -27.01 14.21 38.64
CA SER A 5 -25.57 14.12 38.46
C SER A 5 -25.22 14.26 36.95
N GLY A 6 -24.70 15.41 36.62
CA GLY A 6 -24.19 15.70 35.29
C GLY A 6 -22.90 14.93 35.02
N GLN A 7 -22.96 14.07 34.05
CA GLN A 7 -21.79 13.36 33.54
C GLN A 7 -21.06 14.25 32.51
N LYS A 8 -19.92 14.82 32.91
CA LYS A 8 -19.01 15.56 32.03
C LYS A 8 -18.36 14.58 31.07
N VAL A 9 -18.74 14.64 29.80
CA VAL A 9 -18.03 13.99 28.69
C VAL A 9 -16.67 14.69 28.53
N ARG A 10 -15.60 14.00 28.90
CA ARG A 10 -14.23 14.42 28.55
C ARG A 10 -13.95 13.99 27.10
N LEU A 11 -13.96 14.97 26.21
CA LEU A 11 -13.34 14.84 24.90
C LEU A 11 -11.83 14.58 25.07
N LYS A 12 -11.40 13.35 24.81
CA LYS A 12 -9.99 13.02 24.67
C LYS A 12 -9.57 13.40 23.24
N THR A 13 -8.75 14.40 23.12
CA THR A 13 -8.10 14.85 21.89
C THR A 13 -6.89 13.95 21.57
N PRO A 14 -6.89 13.17 20.49
CA PRO A 14 -5.69 12.49 20.00
C PRO A 14 -5.30 12.98 18.60
N CYS A 15 -5.21 14.28 18.33
CA CYS A 15 -4.81 14.78 17.01
C CYS A 15 -3.38 15.36 16.93
N ALA A 16 -2.62 15.37 18.03
CA ALA A 16 -1.33 16.08 18.05
C ALA A 16 -0.15 15.29 17.42
N PHE A 17 -0.20 13.96 17.40
CA PHE A 17 0.96 13.16 16.95
C PHE A 17 1.10 13.02 15.43
N ALA A 18 0.00 13.02 14.67
CA ALA A 18 0.04 12.84 13.22
C ALA A 18 0.56 14.11 12.48
N VAL A 19 0.36 15.29 13.06
CA VAL A 19 0.74 16.56 12.44
C VAL A 19 2.25 16.81 12.51
N TYR A 20 2.93 16.32 13.53
CA TYR A 20 4.38 16.50 13.67
C TYR A 20 5.22 15.68 12.72
N PHE A 21 4.76 14.50 12.29
CA PHE A 21 5.45 13.70 11.27
C PHE A 21 5.35 14.33 9.86
N PHE A 22 4.26 15.01 9.56
CA PHE A 22 4.09 15.71 8.28
C PHE A 22 4.95 16.97 8.16
N ALA A 23 5.15 17.70 9.27
CA ALA A 23 5.93 18.93 9.27
C ALA A 23 7.45 18.69 9.20
N ALA A 24 7.95 17.56 9.73
CA ALA A 24 9.36 17.22 9.66
C ALA A 24 9.83 16.79 8.26
N ALA A 25 8.93 16.25 7.43
CA ALA A 25 9.25 15.85 6.06
C ALA A 25 9.41 17.04 5.08
N ILE A 26 8.84 18.20 5.40
CA ILE A 26 8.87 19.40 4.53
C ILE A 26 10.11 20.27 4.79
N ALA A 27 10.72 20.20 5.96
CA ALA A 27 11.82 21.09 6.35
C ALA A 27 13.23 20.64 5.91
N ALA A 28 13.39 19.44 5.33
CA ALA A 28 14.69 18.87 4.96
C ALA A 28 15.04 18.99 3.46
N SER A 29 14.33 19.82 2.70
CA SER A 29 14.55 20.00 1.26
C SER A 29 15.68 20.98 0.92
N GLY A 30 16.91 20.68 1.31
CA GLY A 30 18.00 21.60 1.06
C GLY A 30 19.40 20.99 0.97
N ALA A 31 19.59 19.86 0.26
CA ALA A 31 20.93 19.49 -0.19
C ALA A 31 20.78 18.61 -1.46
N ALA A 32 21.00 19.20 -2.63
CA ALA A 32 21.19 18.46 -3.87
C ALA A 32 22.53 17.71 -3.78
N ILE A 33 22.48 16.42 -3.49
CA ILE A 33 23.64 15.54 -3.55
C ILE A 33 23.76 15.03 -4.99
N ALA A 34 24.94 15.21 -5.58
CA ALA A 34 25.26 14.70 -6.91
C ALA A 34 25.10 13.18 -6.96
N GLN A 35 24.11 12.70 -7.69
CA GLN A 35 23.89 11.28 -7.93
C GLN A 35 25.01 10.71 -8.79
N THR A 36 25.59 9.60 -8.38
CA THR A 36 26.52 8.82 -9.19
C THR A 36 25.77 8.16 -10.35
N SER A 37 26.44 8.02 -11.50
CA SER A 37 25.88 7.51 -12.76
C SER A 37 25.26 6.11 -12.69
N GLU A 38 25.48 5.36 -11.63
CA GLU A 38 24.96 4.00 -11.40
C GLU A 38 23.49 3.98 -10.87
N GLN A 39 23.03 5.03 -10.19
CA GLN A 39 21.63 5.16 -9.76
C GLN A 39 20.67 5.39 -10.93
N ASN A 40 21.18 5.87 -12.07
CA ASN A 40 20.37 6.09 -13.27
C ASN A 40 19.89 4.80 -13.94
N LEU A 41 20.59 3.67 -13.80
CA LEU A 41 20.22 2.39 -14.44
C LEU A 41 18.92 1.79 -13.89
N ALA A 42 18.65 1.91 -12.59
CA ALA A 42 17.41 1.43 -11.99
C ALA A 42 16.19 2.26 -12.42
N SER A 43 16.40 3.52 -12.82
CA SER A 43 15.34 4.40 -13.29
C SER A 43 14.94 4.18 -14.75
N GLU A 44 15.67 3.35 -15.51
CA GLU A 44 15.39 3.12 -16.93
C GLU A 44 14.10 2.33 -17.19
N SER A 45 13.68 1.46 -16.23
CA SER A 45 12.48 0.62 -16.42
C SER A 45 11.17 1.36 -16.21
N GLY A 46 11.16 2.55 -15.57
CA GLY A 46 9.93 3.23 -15.15
C GLY A 46 9.13 2.51 -14.05
N ALA A 47 9.49 1.28 -13.69
CA ALA A 47 9.00 0.60 -12.52
C ALA A 47 9.66 1.22 -11.28
N VAL A 48 8.87 1.44 -10.22
CA VAL A 48 9.42 1.91 -8.94
C VAL A 48 10.05 0.73 -8.22
N ASP A 49 11.37 0.76 -8.14
CA ASP A 49 12.19 -0.19 -7.39
C ASP A 49 12.19 0.22 -5.90
N PHE A 50 11.65 -0.63 -5.03
CA PHE A 50 11.57 -0.32 -3.59
C PHE A 50 12.96 -0.27 -2.95
N PHE A 51 13.90 -1.09 -3.41
CA PHE A 51 15.24 -1.19 -2.85
C PHE A 51 16.25 -0.25 -3.50
N ARG A 52 15.87 0.42 -4.59
CA ARG A 52 16.61 1.51 -5.23
C ARG A 52 15.67 2.67 -5.53
N PRO A 53 15.09 3.27 -4.47
CA PRO A 53 14.12 4.32 -4.64
C PRO A 53 14.76 5.56 -5.27
N PRO A 54 14.00 6.30 -6.09
CA PRO A 54 14.42 7.64 -6.49
C PRO A 54 14.44 8.56 -5.27
N PRO A 55 15.19 9.68 -5.29
CA PRO A 55 15.25 10.62 -4.19
C PRO A 55 13.86 11.10 -3.75
N ASN A 56 13.01 11.42 -4.71
CA ASN A 56 11.63 11.79 -4.48
C ASN A 56 10.72 11.08 -5.49
N LEU A 57 9.60 10.58 -5.00
CA LEU A 57 8.54 10.03 -5.83
C LEU A 57 7.20 10.58 -5.37
N PHE A 58 6.46 11.17 -6.28
CA PHE A 58 5.04 11.41 -6.12
C PHE A 58 4.26 10.43 -7.00
N GLN A 59 3.29 9.72 -6.41
CA GLN A 59 2.48 8.74 -7.12
C GLN A 59 1.00 9.06 -6.96
N ILE A 60 0.28 9.08 -8.08
CA ILE A 60 -1.18 9.06 -8.13
C ILE A 60 -1.59 7.66 -8.57
N LEU A 61 -2.39 7.00 -7.75
CA LEU A 61 -2.93 5.68 -8.03
C LEU A 61 -4.45 5.76 -8.04
N TYR A 62 -5.07 5.41 -9.16
CA TYR A 62 -6.50 5.13 -9.22
C TYR A 62 -6.73 3.64 -9.28
N GLY A 63 -7.47 3.11 -8.32
CA GLY A 63 -7.77 1.69 -8.19
C GLY A 63 -9.28 1.42 -8.23
N TYR A 64 -9.65 0.31 -8.84
CA TYR A 64 -10.99 -0.26 -8.81
C TYR A 64 -10.88 -1.72 -8.39
N ARG A 65 -11.72 -2.15 -7.46
CA ARG A 65 -11.81 -3.56 -7.06
C ARG A 65 -13.24 -3.92 -6.70
N THR A 66 -13.58 -5.18 -6.93
CA THR A 66 -14.80 -5.81 -6.43
C THR A 66 -14.43 -6.87 -5.39
N ALA A 67 -15.27 -7.07 -4.39
CA ALA A 67 -15.13 -8.09 -3.37
C ALA A 67 -16.52 -8.59 -2.96
N PRO A 68 -16.64 -9.81 -2.38
CA PRO A 68 -17.92 -10.34 -1.91
C PRO A 68 -18.57 -9.39 -0.90
N GLY A 69 -19.84 -9.09 -1.12
CA GLY A 69 -20.66 -8.30 -0.19
C GLY A 69 -21.31 -9.17 0.88
N SER A 70 -21.69 -8.53 1.98
CA SER A 70 -22.47 -9.17 3.06
C SER A 70 -23.97 -9.08 2.74
N GLY A 71 -24.52 -10.06 2.05
CA GLY A 71 -25.97 -10.24 1.95
C GLY A 71 -26.39 -11.53 2.67
N SER A 72 -27.34 -11.47 3.58
CA SER A 72 -27.87 -12.65 4.26
C SER A 72 -28.83 -13.48 3.39
N GLU A 73 -29.25 -12.94 2.24
CA GLU A 73 -30.16 -13.61 1.29
C GLU A 73 -29.42 -13.95 0.01
N PRO A 74 -29.64 -15.16 -0.58
CA PRO A 74 -28.93 -15.63 -1.76
C PRO A 74 -29.02 -14.73 -3.01
N ASN A 75 -30.06 -13.89 -3.10
CA ASN A 75 -30.27 -12.97 -4.20
C ASN A 75 -29.90 -11.50 -3.91
N THR A 76 -29.40 -11.19 -2.71
CA THR A 76 -29.00 -9.84 -2.28
C THR A 76 -27.49 -9.70 -2.04
N ALA A 77 -26.73 -10.79 -2.20
CA ALA A 77 -25.27 -10.77 -2.13
C ALA A 77 -24.69 -10.02 -3.34
N ARG A 78 -24.79 -8.70 -3.31
CA ARG A 78 -24.19 -7.83 -4.32
C ARG A 78 -22.73 -7.58 -3.94
N ASP A 79 -21.84 -7.75 -4.91
CA ASP A 79 -20.42 -7.41 -4.73
C ASP A 79 -20.25 -5.96 -4.29
N VAL A 80 -19.36 -5.76 -3.32
CA VAL A 80 -18.94 -4.41 -2.91
C VAL A 80 -17.88 -3.91 -3.87
N THR A 81 -18.17 -2.80 -4.52
CA THR A 81 -17.20 -2.08 -5.33
C THR A 81 -16.44 -1.09 -4.45
N THR A 82 -15.13 -1.05 -4.57
CA THR A 82 -14.27 -0.04 -3.97
C THR A 82 -13.49 0.68 -5.07
N GLN A 83 -13.66 1.99 -5.15
CA GLN A 83 -12.80 2.87 -5.93
C GLN A 83 -11.85 3.57 -4.96
N THR A 84 -10.58 3.70 -5.36
CA THR A 84 -9.53 4.31 -4.56
C THR A 84 -8.79 5.33 -5.40
N LEU A 85 -8.67 6.55 -4.91
CA LEU A 85 -7.66 7.49 -5.38
C LEU A 85 -6.63 7.61 -4.25
N ASN A 86 -5.41 7.10 -4.46
CA ASN A 86 -4.35 7.16 -3.46
C ASN A 86 -3.27 8.13 -3.91
N LEU A 87 -2.95 9.10 -3.05
CA LEU A 87 -1.81 9.98 -3.21
C LEU A 87 -0.68 9.45 -2.33
N ARG A 88 0.46 9.17 -2.95
CA ARG A 88 1.66 8.69 -2.26
C ARG A 88 2.81 9.65 -2.45
N TYR A 89 3.54 9.85 -1.39
CA TYR A 89 4.82 10.51 -1.42
C TYR A 89 5.90 9.64 -0.78
N ASP A 90 6.96 9.39 -1.53
CA ASP A 90 8.16 8.70 -1.04
C ASP A 90 9.34 9.69 -1.06
N HIS A 91 10.18 9.62 -0.02
CA HIS A 91 11.44 10.34 0.04
C HIS A 91 12.55 9.40 0.52
N ALA A 92 13.64 9.36 -0.22
CA ALA A 92 14.83 8.57 0.10
C ALA A 92 15.93 9.49 0.60
N PHE A 93 16.41 9.22 1.80
CA PHE A 93 17.55 9.90 2.41
C PHE A 93 18.78 9.00 2.29
N ASP A 94 19.80 9.48 1.59
CA ASP A 94 21.10 8.82 1.58
C ASP A 94 21.73 8.94 2.97
N MET A 95 22.05 7.80 3.55
CA MET A 95 22.75 7.71 4.84
C MET A 95 24.21 7.30 4.62
N SER A 96 25.03 7.43 5.64
CA SER A 96 26.41 6.96 5.57
C SER A 96 26.50 5.45 5.33
N SER A 97 27.58 4.99 4.72
CA SER A 97 27.92 3.55 4.57
C SER A 97 26.95 2.74 3.69
N GLY A 98 26.36 3.36 2.64
CA GLY A 98 25.51 2.65 1.67
C GLY A 98 24.12 2.27 2.19
N TRP A 99 23.65 2.91 3.26
CA TRP A 99 22.29 2.81 3.74
C TRP A 99 21.43 3.93 3.17
N ILE A 100 20.18 3.59 2.86
CA ILE A 100 19.13 4.52 2.44
C ILE A 100 17.99 4.41 3.46
N LEU A 101 17.50 5.53 3.97
CA LEU A 101 16.24 5.60 4.71
C LEU A 101 15.13 6.03 3.74
N LEU A 102 14.26 5.09 3.40
CA LEU A 102 13.05 5.37 2.61
C LEU A 102 11.89 5.69 3.55
N THR A 103 11.32 6.88 3.41
CA THR A 103 10.06 7.25 4.03
C THR A 103 8.94 7.28 2.99
N ARG A 104 7.73 6.89 3.37
CA ARG A 104 6.54 6.85 2.51
C ARG A 104 5.34 7.31 3.29
N SER A 105 4.45 8.05 2.65
CA SER A 105 3.13 8.40 3.17
C SER A 105 2.07 8.15 2.11
N ASP A 106 0.97 7.53 2.50
CA ASP A 106 -0.17 7.24 1.64
C ASP A 106 -1.43 7.95 2.19
N LEU A 107 -2.13 8.66 1.32
CA LEU A 107 -3.43 9.29 1.59
C LEU A 107 -4.48 8.68 0.67
N PRO A 108 -5.23 7.66 1.11
CA PRO A 108 -6.28 7.05 0.32
C PRO A 108 -7.59 7.81 0.42
N MET A 109 -8.18 8.15 -0.70
CA MET A 109 -9.55 8.61 -0.85
C MET A 109 -10.38 7.47 -1.45
N LEU A 110 -11.45 7.10 -0.78
CA LEU A 110 -12.23 5.91 -1.10
C LEU A 110 -13.66 6.25 -1.48
N ALA A 111 -14.23 5.44 -2.36
CA ALA A 111 -15.66 5.34 -2.58
C ALA A 111 -16.06 3.86 -2.53
N LYS A 112 -16.92 3.48 -1.59
CA LYS A 112 -17.42 2.12 -1.41
C LYS A 112 -18.93 2.10 -1.42
N ASN A 113 -19.53 1.02 -1.91
CA ASN A 113 -20.98 0.84 -1.96
C ASN A 113 -21.46 -0.43 -1.21
N PRO A 114 -21.14 -0.58 0.08
CA PRO A 114 -21.62 -1.75 0.84
C PRO A 114 -23.13 -1.67 1.01
N ILE A 115 -23.80 -2.84 0.96
CA ILE A 115 -25.19 -2.97 1.38
C ILE A 115 -25.21 -3.29 2.86
N THR A 116 -25.84 -2.44 3.65
CA THR A 116 -25.98 -2.57 5.12
C THR A 116 -27.34 -2.04 5.51
N ASP A 117 -27.76 -2.27 6.76
CA ASP A 117 -29.02 -1.73 7.29
C ASP A 117 -29.10 -0.19 7.19
N PHE A 118 -27.94 0.49 7.23
CA PHE A 118 -27.84 1.95 7.06
C PHE A 118 -27.64 2.40 5.61
N ASN A 119 -27.36 1.47 4.71
CA ASN A 119 -27.16 1.73 3.28
C ASN A 119 -27.83 0.62 2.43
N PRO A 120 -29.15 0.44 2.53
CA PRO A 120 -29.86 -0.67 1.89
C PRO A 120 -29.82 -0.60 0.36
N ASN A 121 -29.68 0.59 -0.21
CA ASN A 121 -29.60 0.78 -1.67
C ASN A 121 -28.19 0.54 -2.23
N GLY A 122 -27.15 0.40 -1.39
CA GLY A 122 -25.77 0.28 -1.83
C GLY A 122 -25.26 1.56 -2.49
N ASP A 123 -25.62 2.73 -1.96
CA ASP A 123 -25.09 4.01 -2.42
C ASP A 123 -23.59 4.14 -2.09
N TYR A 124 -22.87 4.94 -2.88
CA TYR A 124 -21.45 5.17 -2.66
C TYR A 124 -21.21 6.08 -1.45
N VAL A 125 -20.59 5.52 -0.39
CA VAL A 125 -20.00 6.28 0.71
C VAL A 125 -18.59 6.72 0.29
N ARG A 126 -18.32 8.02 0.34
CA ARG A 126 -17.04 8.63 -0.08
C ARG A 126 -16.35 9.32 1.08
N GLY A 127 -15.01 9.31 1.08
CA GLY A 127 -14.21 10.00 2.07
C GLY A 127 -12.75 9.54 2.10
N ILE A 128 -12.03 9.99 3.11
CA ILE A 128 -10.66 9.55 3.38
C ILE A 128 -10.71 8.17 4.04
N GLY A 129 -9.85 7.27 3.62
CA GLY A 129 -9.61 5.98 4.27
C GLY A 129 -8.59 6.07 5.40
N ASP A 130 -8.01 4.93 5.76
CA ASP A 130 -6.95 4.88 6.77
C ASP A 130 -5.63 5.35 6.16
N VAL A 131 -5.08 6.43 6.70
CA VAL A 131 -3.80 7.01 6.28
C VAL A 131 -2.67 6.15 6.83
N ASP A 132 -1.61 5.99 6.04
CA ASP A 132 -0.44 5.26 6.51
C ASP A 132 0.88 6.01 6.27
N ALA A 133 1.85 5.68 7.13
CA ALA A 133 3.22 6.11 7.01
C ALA A 133 4.17 4.93 7.18
N GLN A 134 5.25 4.90 6.41
CA GLN A 134 6.25 3.84 6.41
C GLN A 134 7.65 4.43 6.49
N ALA A 135 8.53 3.76 7.22
CA ALA A 135 9.96 3.97 7.18
C ALA A 135 10.66 2.64 6.95
N ALA A 136 11.64 2.60 6.05
CA ALA A 136 12.42 1.41 5.77
C ALA A 136 13.90 1.77 5.61
N LEU A 137 14.77 0.96 6.19
CA LEU A 137 16.21 0.99 5.99
C LEU A 137 16.56 -0.01 4.89
N ILE A 138 17.28 0.45 3.90
CA ILE A 138 17.72 -0.31 2.74
C ILE A 138 19.23 -0.25 2.66
N HIS A 139 19.87 -1.36 2.33
CA HIS A 139 21.31 -1.44 2.16
C HIS A 139 21.66 -2.15 0.86
N ASP A 140 22.42 -1.47 0.01
CA ASP A 140 23.05 -2.07 -1.17
C ASP A 140 24.29 -2.89 -0.75
N ILE A 141 24.19 -4.22 -0.84
CA ILE A 141 25.33 -5.11 -0.59
C ILE A 141 26.34 -5.00 -1.73
N ASN A 142 25.82 -4.95 -2.96
CA ASN A 142 26.60 -4.78 -4.20
C ASN A 142 25.66 -4.39 -5.35
N GLN A 143 26.17 -4.26 -6.56
CA GLN A 143 25.37 -3.91 -7.74
C GLN A 143 24.20 -4.87 -8.02
N ARG A 144 24.30 -6.11 -7.57
CA ARG A 144 23.29 -7.15 -7.83
C ARG A 144 22.29 -7.31 -6.68
N TRP A 145 22.73 -7.16 -5.43
CA TRP A 145 21.94 -7.46 -4.24
C TRP A 145 21.72 -6.24 -3.36
N ALA A 146 20.48 -6.06 -2.94
CA ALA A 146 20.12 -5.17 -1.84
C ALA A 146 19.17 -5.90 -0.89
N PHE A 147 19.11 -5.47 0.37
CA PHE A 147 18.12 -5.91 1.33
C PHE A 147 17.58 -4.73 2.11
N GLY A 148 16.44 -4.92 2.74
CA GLY A 148 15.86 -3.88 3.56
C GLY A 148 14.84 -4.41 4.54
N PHE A 149 14.61 -3.63 5.58
CA PHE A 149 13.58 -3.88 6.57
C PHE A 149 12.98 -2.56 7.05
N GLY A 150 11.78 -2.62 7.56
CA GLY A 150 11.08 -1.40 7.96
C GLY A 150 9.79 -1.67 8.68
N MET A 151 9.05 -0.58 8.89
CA MET A 151 7.77 -0.58 9.56
C MET A 151 6.80 0.36 8.86
N ARG A 152 5.56 -0.07 8.68
CA ARG A 152 4.44 0.79 8.32
C ARG A 152 3.50 0.89 9.51
N VAL A 153 2.95 2.07 9.72
CA VAL A 153 1.89 2.34 10.70
C VAL A 153 0.67 2.84 9.93
N ILE A 154 -0.49 2.27 10.21
CA ILE A 154 -1.76 2.64 9.61
C ILE A 154 -2.64 3.23 10.72
N ALA A 155 -3.10 4.46 10.52
CA ALA A 155 -3.96 5.18 11.46
C ALA A 155 -5.43 5.00 11.06
N PRO A 156 -6.35 4.75 12.01
CA PRO A 156 -7.78 4.59 11.75
C PRO A 156 -8.45 5.96 11.51
N THR A 157 -8.13 6.60 10.40
CA THR A 157 -8.65 7.91 10.03
C THR A 157 -9.92 7.85 9.18
N GLY A 158 -10.20 6.69 8.59
CA GLY A 158 -11.42 6.45 7.83
C GLY A 158 -12.63 6.32 8.76
N ASN A 159 -13.82 6.66 8.24
CA ASN A 159 -15.07 6.40 8.94
C ASN A 159 -15.38 4.88 8.99
N ASP A 160 -16.47 4.51 9.61
CA ASP A 160 -16.85 3.10 9.83
C ASP A 160 -17.00 2.26 8.56
N VAL A 161 -17.30 2.88 7.43
CA VAL A 161 -17.41 2.20 6.12
C VAL A 161 -16.06 2.14 5.39
N LEU A 162 -15.25 3.19 5.50
CA LEU A 162 -14.05 3.39 4.69
C LEU A 162 -12.77 2.97 5.40
N GLY A 163 -12.78 2.96 6.74
CA GLY A 163 -11.64 2.61 7.58
C GLY A 163 -11.77 1.26 8.28
N SER A 164 -10.66 0.79 8.82
CA SER A 164 -10.60 -0.42 9.65
C SER A 164 -11.05 -0.18 11.09
N GLY A 165 -10.99 1.06 11.56
CA GLY A 165 -11.20 1.42 12.97
C GLY A 165 -10.05 0.97 13.90
N LYS A 166 -8.95 0.44 13.34
CA LYS A 166 -7.81 -0.13 14.08
C LYS A 166 -6.51 0.59 13.74
N TRP A 167 -5.72 0.88 14.76
CA TRP A 167 -4.30 1.12 14.58
C TRP A 167 -3.62 -0.17 14.19
N GLN A 168 -2.82 -0.13 13.13
CA GLN A 168 -2.10 -1.30 12.65
C GLN A 168 -0.61 -0.98 12.57
N VAL A 169 0.21 -1.98 12.87
CA VAL A 169 1.65 -1.96 12.62
C VAL A 169 1.98 -3.08 11.65
N MET A 170 2.88 -2.79 10.73
CA MET A 170 3.22 -3.72 9.65
C MET A 170 4.74 -3.73 9.47
N PRO A 171 5.47 -4.62 10.19
CA PRO A 171 6.87 -4.90 9.91
C PRO A 171 7.03 -5.42 8.48
N ILE A 172 8.13 -5.03 7.86
CA ILE A 172 8.46 -5.28 6.46
C ILE A 172 9.88 -5.78 6.38
N VAL A 173 10.12 -6.81 5.59
CA VAL A 173 11.45 -7.29 5.23
C VAL A 173 11.44 -7.74 3.77
N GLY A 174 12.54 -7.53 3.08
CA GLY A 174 12.67 -7.98 1.71
C GLY A 174 14.11 -7.85 1.19
N ALA A 175 14.28 -8.29 -0.04
CA ALA A 175 15.54 -8.22 -0.75
C ALA A 175 15.32 -7.89 -2.23
N ARG A 176 16.37 -7.52 -2.90
CA ARG A 176 16.41 -7.29 -4.34
C ARG A 176 17.55 -8.08 -4.96
N LEU A 177 17.27 -8.69 -6.10
CA LEU A 177 18.23 -9.33 -6.98
C LEU A 177 18.11 -8.73 -8.37
N ALA A 178 19.13 -8.02 -8.84
CA ALA A 178 19.20 -7.59 -10.23
C ALA A 178 19.36 -8.79 -11.17
N LEU A 179 18.70 -8.76 -12.31
CA LEU A 179 18.69 -9.80 -13.33
C LEU A 179 19.20 -9.26 -14.67
N PRO A 180 20.48 -8.83 -14.74
CA PRO A 180 21.06 -8.24 -15.95
C PRO A 180 21.10 -9.24 -17.12
N GLU A 181 21.01 -10.53 -16.85
CA GLU A 181 20.92 -11.60 -17.84
C GLU A 181 19.62 -11.52 -18.68
N ILE A 182 18.55 -10.92 -18.11
CA ILE A 182 17.29 -10.67 -18.82
C ILE A 182 17.33 -9.30 -19.48
N SER A 183 17.58 -8.26 -18.69
CA SER A 183 17.86 -6.89 -19.14
C SER A 183 18.43 -6.08 -17.96
N THR A 184 19.12 -4.97 -18.25
CA THR A 184 19.69 -4.09 -17.22
C THR A 184 18.65 -3.51 -16.27
N ALA A 185 17.39 -3.44 -16.72
CA ALA A 185 16.25 -2.92 -15.97
C ALA A 185 15.40 -4.04 -15.31
N SER A 186 15.87 -5.31 -15.33
CA SER A 186 15.14 -6.44 -14.75
C SER A 186 15.63 -6.75 -13.35
N TYR A 187 14.69 -7.08 -12.46
CA TYR A 187 15.00 -7.43 -11.07
C TYR A 187 13.89 -8.28 -10.43
N PHE A 188 14.27 -9.02 -9.39
CA PHE A 188 13.38 -9.78 -8.52
C PHE A 188 13.41 -9.18 -7.11
N GLU A 189 12.24 -8.88 -6.55
CA GLU A 189 12.05 -8.23 -5.24
C GLU A 189 11.04 -9.00 -4.39
N PRO A 190 11.46 -10.05 -3.68
CA PRO A 190 10.59 -10.68 -2.68
C PRO A 190 10.41 -9.76 -1.48
N LEU A 191 9.15 -9.47 -1.15
CA LEU A 191 8.78 -8.62 -0.02
C LEU A 191 7.78 -9.35 0.88
N LEU A 192 8.08 -9.42 2.18
CA LEU A 192 7.24 -9.98 3.22
C LEU A 192 6.79 -8.89 4.18
N ARG A 193 5.51 -8.91 4.55
CA ARG A 193 4.91 -8.00 5.53
C ARG A 193 4.02 -8.78 6.49
N TYR A 194 3.94 -8.31 7.72
CA TYR A 194 2.99 -8.83 8.69
C TYR A 194 2.15 -7.69 9.25
N ASP A 195 0.88 -7.65 8.87
CA ASP A 195 -0.07 -6.61 9.25
C ASP A 195 -0.83 -7.05 10.48
N VAL A 196 -0.72 -6.30 11.59
CA VAL A 196 -1.38 -6.62 12.84
C VAL A 196 -2.01 -5.38 13.48
N SER A 197 -3.27 -5.50 13.93
CA SER A 197 -3.94 -4.47 14.72
C SER A 197 -3.45 -4.50 16.17
N VAL A 198 -3.11 -3.31 16.71
CA VAL A 198 -2.55 -3.16 18.07
C VAL A 198 -3.44 -2.35 19.01
N ALA A 199 -4.35 -1.53 18.46
CA ALA A 199 -5.27 -0.68 19.21
C ALA A 199 -6.46 -0.26 18.35
N GLY A 200 -7.43 0.46 18.91
CA GLY A 200 -8.57 1.04 18.19
C GLY A 200 -9.91 0.57 18.74
N ASP A 201 -10.95 0.61 17.93
CA ASP A 201 -12.31 0.25 18.30
C ASP A 201 -12.41 -1.26 18.62
N PRO A 202 -12.79 -1.66 19.85
CA PRO A 202 -12.88 -3.07 20.23
C PRO A 202 -13.98 -3.83 19.49
N THR A 203 -14.98 -3.14 18.93
CA THR A 203 -16.08 -3.76 18.17
C THR A 203 -15.70 -4.12 16.74
N ARG A 204 -14.58 -3.59 16.26
CA ARG A 204 -14.06 -3.88 14.92
C ARG A 204 -13.17 -5.12 14.95
N ARG A 205 -13.18 -5.87 13.84
CA ARG A 205 -12.40 -7.10 13.72
C ARG A 205 -10.90 -6.88 13.98
N ASN A 206 -10.24 -7.87 14.58
CA ASN A 206 -8.79 -7.87 14.71
C ASN A 206 -8.14 -8.28 13.40
N ILE A 207 -7.14 -7.53 13.01
CA ILE A 207 -6.37 -7.74 11.78
C ILE A 207 -5.09 -8.48 12.15
N SER A 208 -4.79 -9.55 11.43
CA SER A 208 -3.52 -10.28 11.53
C SER A 208 -3.31 -11.00 10.20
N ASN A 209 -2.48 -10.41 9.31
CA ASN A 209 -2.27 -10.93 7.96
C ASN A 209 -0.78 -11.02 7.64
N LEU A 210 -0.34 -12.20 7.23
CA LEU A 210 0.93 -12.32 6.51
C LEU A 210 0.69 -11.98 5.05
N GLN A 211 1.52 -11.09 4.51
CA GLN A 211 1.42 -10.61 3.12
C GLN A 211 2.76 -10.85 2.41
N PHE A 212 2.70 -11.34 1.19
CA PHE A 212 3.87 -11.66 0.38
C PHE A 212 3.72 -11.10 -1.04
N ALA A 213 4.82 -10.61 -1.61
CA ALA A 213 4.93 -10.27 -3.03
C ALA A 213 6.26 -10.80 -3.57
N PRO A 214 6.25 -11.86 -4.39
CA PRO A 214 7.41 -12.30 -5.17
C PRO A 214 7.53 -11.45 -6.44
N THR A 215 7.76 -10.15 -6.29
CA THR A 215 7.74 -9.19 -7.39
C THR A 215 8.85 -9.48 -8.38
N LEU A 216 8.49 -9.74 -9.64
CA LEU A 216 9.44 -9.88 -10.75
C LEU A 216 9.15 -8.77 -11.77
N THR A 217 10.10 -7.86 -11.95
CA THR A 217 10.05 -6.83 -12.98
C THR A 217 10.98 -7.18 -14.15
N ILE A 218 10.43 -7.12 -15.35
CA ILE A 218 11.16 -7.35 -16.61
C ILE A 218 11.14 -6.05 -17.39
N GLY A 219 12.32 -5.47 -17.59
CA GLY A 219 12.52 -4.32 -18.47
C GLY A 219 12.50 -4.75 -19.92
N LEU A 220 11.72 -4.05 -20.74
CA LEU A 220 11.52 -4.28 -22.16
C LEU A 220 12.07 -3.12 -22.98
N PRO A 221 12.26 -3.29 -24.31
CA PRO A 221 12.66 -2.20 -25.20
C PRO A 221 11.70 -0.99 -25.10
N ASP A 222 12.17 0.17 -25.56
CA ASP A 222 11.41 1.43 -25.61
C ASP A 222 10.83 1.88 -24.26
N ARG A 223 11.55 1.58 -23.17
CA ARG A 223 11.20 1.94 -21.80
C ARG A 223 9.90 1.31 -21.29
N TRP A 224 9.46 0.21 -21.91
CA TRP A 224 8.35 -0.61 -21.38
C TRP A 224 8.84 -1.51 -20.26
N PHE A 225 7.92 -1.92 -19.40
CA PHE A 225 8.18 -2.94 -18.39
C PHE A 225 6.92 -3.76 -18.08
N VAL A 226 7.15 -4.98 -17.66
CA VAL A 226 6.13 -5.87 -17.10
C VAL A 226 6.56 -6.28 -15.70
N THR A 227 5.63 -6.22 -14.75
CA THR A 227 5.87 -6.67 -13.38
C THR A 227 4.84 -7.73 -13.02
N LEU A 228 5.29 -8.90 -12.61
CA LEU A 228 4.47 -9.94 -12.01
C LEU A 228 4.45 -9.73 -10.49
N TYR A 229 3.30 -9.94 -9.86
CA TYR A 229 3.07 -9.73 -8.42
C TYR A 229 3.55 -8.36 -7.91
N PRO A 230 3.07 -7.26 -8.50
CA PRO A 230 3.52 -5.91 -8.18
C PRO A 230 3.04 -5.42 -6.81
N SER A 231 2.17 -6.15 -6.16
CA SER A 231 1.54 -5.80 -4.88
C SER A 231 1.65 -6.96 -3.89
N THR A 232 1.66 -6.66 -2.58
CA THR A 232 1.69 -7.67 -1.50
C THR A 232 0.30 -8.27 -1.29
N ASP A 233 -0.27 -8.84 -2.35
CA ASP A 233 -1.65 -9.34 -2.34
C ASP A 233 -1.77 -10.82 -2.04
N ILE A 234 -0.68 -11.61 -2.10
CA ILE A 234 -0.68 -12.96 -1.54
C ILE A 234 -0.79 -12.82 -0.03
N ARG A 235 -1.89 -13.33 0.56
CA ARG A 235 -2.19 -13.12 1.98
C ARG A 235 -2.63 -14.38 2.68
N VAL A 236 -2.19 -14.52 3.95
CA VAL A 236 -2.72 -15.52 4.88
C VAL A 236 -3.32 -14.80 6.07
N ASN A 237 -4.63 -14.95 6.29
CA ASN A 237 -5.33 -14.34 7.42
C ASN A 237 -5.20 -15.20 8.68
N PHE A 238 -4.65 -14.61 9.75
CA PHE A 238 -4.60 -15.17 11.11
C PHE A 238 -5.51 -14.41 12.08
N GLY A 239 -6.07 -13.28 11.65
CA GLY A 239 -7.02 -12.46 12.41
C GLY A 239 -8.46 -12.96 12.32
N ASP A 240 -9.38 -12.09 12.71
CA ASP A 240 -10.79 -12.40 12.63
C ASP A 240 -11.23 -12.56 11.17
N PRO A 241 -12.22 -13.43 10.91
CA PRO A 241 -12.68 -13.70 9.55
C PRO A 241 -13.33 -12.46 8.91
N ILE A 242 -13.37 -12.45 7.58
CA ILE A 242 -14.15 -11.49 6.78
C ILE A 242 -15.31 -12.18 6.08
N THR A 243 -16.25 -11.39 5.58
CA THR A 243 -17.41 -11.87 4.83
C THR A 243 -16.99 -12.76 3.66
N GLY A 244 -17.62 -13.92 3.52
CA GLY A 244 -17.34 -14.89 2.45
C GLY A 244 -16.06 -15.69 2.64
N GLN A 245 -15.38 -15.59 3.78
CA GLN A 245 -14.17 -16.35 4.07
C GLN A 245 -14.49 -17.82 4.32
N THR A 246 -13.81 -18.73 3.61
CA THR A 246 -13.91 -20.20 3.74
C THR A 246 -12.61 -20.84 4.25
N GLY A 247 -11.49 -20.17 4.07
CA GLY A 247 -10.16 -20.56 4.51
C GLY A 247 -9.32 -19.32 4.81
N ARG A 248 -8.00 -19.46 4.84
CA ARG A 248 -7.09 -18.37 5.25
C ARG A 248 -6.30 -17.77 4.10
N LEU A 249 -6.20 -18.46 2.97
CA LEU A 249 -5.32 -18.08 1.88
C LEU A 249 -6.07 -17.25 0.84
N PHE A 250 -5.43 -16.14 0.45
CA PHE A 250 -5.70 -15.42 -0.78
C PHE A 250 -4.45 -15.47 -1.66
N PHE A 251 -4.59 -16.03 -2.85
CA PHE A 251 -3.51 -16.10 -3.82
C PHE A 251 -4.02 -15.60 -5.17
N PRO A 252 -3.71 -14.35 -5.56
CA PRO A 252 -4.09 -13.81 -6.85
C PRO A 252 -3.04 -14.09 -7.91
N PHE A 253 -3.40 -13.86 -9.17
CA PHE A 253 -2.49 -13.57 -10.27
C PHE A 253 -2.58 -12.09 -10.57
N ASP A 254 -1.49 -11.36 -10.32
CA ASP A 254 -1.38 -9.92 -10.55
C ASP A 254 -0.29 -9.63 -11.58
N VAL A 255 -0.63 -8.81 -12.57
CA VAL A 255 0.31 -8.32 -13.58
C VAL A 255 0.17 -6.82 -13.76
N ARG A 256 1.30 -6.13 -13.90
CA ARG A 256 1.38 -4.72 -14.22
C ARG A 256 2.17 -4.54 -15.50
N VAL A 257 1.64 -3.75 -16.42
CA VAL A 257 2.34 -3.30 -17.63
C VAL A 257 2.48 -1.79 -17.54
N GLY A 258 3.65 -1.26 -17.85
CA GLY A 258 3.88 0.17 -17.82
C GLY A 258 4.96 0.63 -18.78
N LYS A 259 5.04 1.95 -18.88
CA LYS A 259 6.03 2.63 -19.73
C LYS A 259 6.55 3.88 -19.04
N LYS A 260 7.83 4.11 -19.11
CA LYS A 260 8.45 5.39 -18.76
C LYS A 260 8.30 6.35 -19.95
N ILE A 261 7.44 7.34 -19.78
CA ILE A 261 7.06 8.30 -20.85
C ILE A 261 8.15 9.35 -21.05
N THR A 262 8.66 9.90 -19.93
CA THR A 262 9.81 10.80 -19.87
C THR A 262 10.79 10.29 -18.83
N ASP A 263 11.91 10.97 -18.59
CA ASP A 263 12.86 10.56 -17.55
C ASP A 263 12.26 10.65 -16.13
N ASN A 264 11.23 11.44 -15.95
CA ASN A 264 10.60 11.71 -14.65
C ASN A 264 9.17 11.20 -14.56
N LEU A 265 8.59 10.65 -15.63
CA LEU A 265 7.19 10.29 -15.70
C LEU A 265 7.01 8.86 -16.19
N ALA A 266 6.34 8.03 -15.40
CA ALA A 266 5.94 6.69 -15.80
C ALA A 266 4.45 6.45 -15.55
N LEU A 267 3.82 5.73 -16.49
CA LEU A 267 2.42 5.32 -16.43
C LEU A 267 2.35 3.79 -16.44
N SER A 268 1.48 3.20 -15.62
CA SER A 268 1.28 1.75 -15.61
C SER A 268 -0.14 1.36 -15.25
N LEU A 269 -0.55 0.22 -15.80
CA LEU A 269 -1.84 -0.42 -15.52
C LEU A 269 -1.57 -1.80 -14.91
N GLU A 270 -2.24 -2.08 -13.80
CA GLU A 270 -2.20 -3.35 -13.07
C GLU A 270 -3.57 -4.01 -13.12
N ILE A 271 -3.60 -5.32 -13.33
CA ILE A 271 -4.80 -6.15 -13.29
C ILE A 271 -4.52 -7.33 -12.37
N GLY A 272 -5.46 -7.66 -11.49
CA GLY A 272 -5.39 -8.79 -10.58
C GLY A 272 -6.69 -9.58 -10.53
N VAL A 273 -6.54 -10.92 -10.53
CA VAL A 273 -7.64 -11.88 -10.38
C VAL A 273 -7.24 -12.97 -9.38
N PRO A 274 -8.14 -13.43 -8.51
CA PRO A 274 -7.81 -14.49 -7.57
C PRO A 274 -7.66 -15.85 -8.26
N ILE A 275 -6.64 -16.61 -7.87
CA ILE A 275 -6.50 -18.05 -8.16
C ILE A 275 -7.05 -18.85 -6.98
N VAL A 276 -6.69 -18.46 -5.74
CA VAL A 276 -7.26 -18.98 -4.49
C VAL A 276 -7.87 -17.83 -3.73
N ARG A 277 -9.13 -17.96 -3.34
CA ARG A 277 -9.88 -16.90 -2.66
C ARG A 277 -10.58 -17.35 -1.38
N ASP A 278 -9.96 -18.25 -0.65
CA ASP A 278 -10.49 -18.70 0.64
C ASP A 278 -10.58 -17.56 1.65
N TYR A 279 -9.68 -16.58 1.55
CA TYR A 279 -9.72 -15.28 2.21
C TYR A 279 -9.98 -14.19 1.15
N PRO A 280 -11.25 -13.81 0.88
CA PRO A 280 -11.61 -13.04 -0.29
C PRO A 280 -11.27 -11.54 -0.16
N VAL A 281 -10.06 -11.15 -0.56
CA VAL A 281 -9.59 -9.76 -0.55
C VAL A 281 -10.24 -8.96 -1.69
N TYR A 282 -10.36 -9.57 -2.87
CA TYR A 282 -11.09 -9.06 -4.04
C TYR A 282 -11.43 -10.19 -5.01
N ASP A 283 -12.41 -9.99 -5.89
CA ASP A 283 -12.73 -10.85 -7.02
C ASP A 283 -12.11 -10.34 -8.32
N PHE A 284 -11.95 -9.02 -8.42
CA PHE A 284 -11.25 -8.35 -9.51
C PHE A 284 -10.60 -7.08 -9.00
N LYS A 285 -9.40 -6.77 -9.52
CA LYS A 285 -8.67 -5.54 -9.23
C LYS A 285 -8.10 -4.96 -10.51
N THR A 286 -8.20 -3.66 -10.68
CA THR A 286 -7.41 -2.90 -11.65
C THR A 286 -6.90 -1.61 -11.02
N GLN A 287 -5.68 -1.19 -11.39
CA GLN A 287 -5.04 0.01 -10.87
C GLN A 287 -4.29 0.73 -11.98
N LEU A 288 -4.59 2.00 -12.15
CA LEU A 288 -3.80 2.92 -12.99
C LEU A 288 -2.87 3.71 -12.09
N ARG A 289 -1.60 3.79 -12.45
CA ARG A 289 -0.55 4.47 -11.67
C ARG A 289 0.20 5.46 -12.50
N LEU A 290 0.30 6.68 -12.00
CA LEU A 290 1.18 7.72 -12.50
C LEU A 290 2.28 7.96 -11.48
N ASN A 291 3.52 7.79 -11.87
CA ASN A 291 4.72 8.03 -11.06
C ASN A 291 5.44 9.26 -11.59
N VAL A 292 5.75 10.20 -10.71
CA VAL A 292 6.54 11.41 -10.99
C VAL A 292 7.75 11.39 -10.05
N THR A 293 8.96 11.36 -10.61
CA THR A 293 10.23 11.39 -9.87
C THR A 293 10.91 12.75 -10.04
N TYR A 294 11.59 13.27 -8.99
CA TYR A 294 12.29 14.57 -9.06
C TYR A 294 13.38 14.68 -7.99
#